data_16cdc856a5fd83a8b56d84a97712ee3c
#
_entry.id   16cdc856a5fd83a8b56d84a97712ee3c
#
_cell.length_a   1.000
_cell.length_b   1.000
_cell.length_c   1.000
_cell.angle_alpha   90.00
_cell.angle_beta   90.00
_cell.angle_gamma   90.00
#
_symmetry.space_group_name_H-M   'P 1'
#
loop_
_entity.id
_entity.type
_entity.pdbx_description
1 polymer ?
#
loop_
_entity_poly.entity_id
_entity_poly.type
_entity_poly.pdbx_seq_one_letter_code
_entity_poly.pdbx_strand_id
1 'polypeptide(L)'
;MNLDRVIAVRNSKTVYQDGDTCIKVFTGRVAAADVLREAANQAAARDAGLPVPEVLAAERVPDGWAIASRFIYGRTLSDRVRRHPEERDSAIRTLAQVRTQIHASKLNGLESLKSRVSRLIARAPLAEDAKAELIARTSRMPDGASPCHGDLMLSN
;
A
#
# COMPACT_ATOMS: atom_id res chain seq x y z
N MET A 1 -7.36 -18.37 -10.79
CA MET A 1 -7.90 -17.34 -9.88
C MET A 1 -9.40 -17.43 -9.88
N ASN A 2 -10.01 -17.71 -8.75
CA ASN A 2 -11.44 -17.57 -8.58
C ASN A 2 -11.75 -16.17 -7.99
N LEU A 3 -12.65 -15.41 -8.65
CA LEU A 3 -13.01 -14.04 -8.28
C LEU A 3 -14.45 -13.94 -7.76
N ASP A 4 -15.01 -15.04 -7.22
CA ASP A 4 -16.41 -15.07 -6.76
C ASP A 4 -16.59 -14.38 -5.40
N ARG A 5 -15.58 -14.42 -4.52
CA ARG A 5 -15.67 -13.86 -3.18
C ARG A 5 -15.02 -12.49 -3.08
N VAL A 6 -15.82 -11.43 -3.27
CA VAL A 6 -15.39 -10.05 -3.03
C VAL A 6 -15.28 -9.78 -1.53
N ILE A 7 -14.15 -9.25 -1.07
CA ILE A 7 -13.92 -8.85 0.33
C ILE A 7 -13.77 -7.34 0.51
N ALA A 8 -13.40 -6.61 -0.54
CA ALA A 8 -13.38 -5.15 -0.51
C ALA A 8 -13.47 -4.55 -1.93
N VAL A 9 -14.13 -3.40 -2.05
CA VAL A 9 -14.17 -2.59 -3.26
C VAL A 9 -13.59 -1.22 -2.95
N ARG A 10 -12.72 -0.71 -3.82
CA ARG A 10 -12.11 0.62 -3.77
C ARG A 10 -12.17 1.26 -5.16
N ASN A 11 -11.94 2.56 -5.24
CA ASN A 11 -12.06 3.31 -6.50
C ASN A 11 -11.19 2.77 -7.65
N SER A 12 -10.03 2.20 -7.33
CA SER A 12 -9.04 1.74 -8.32
C SER A 12 -8.80 0.24 -8.31
N LYS A 13 -9.41 -0.49 -7.37
CA LYS A 13 -9.20 -1.93 -7.24
C LYS A 13 -10.33 -2.63 -6.50
N THR A 14 -10.57 -3.90 -6.86
CA THR A 14 -11.41 -4.82 -6.11
C THR A 14 -10.53 -5.92 -5.51
N VAL A 15 -10.82 -6.32 -4.29
CA VAL A 15 -10.08 -7.34 -3.56
C VAL A 15 -10.96 -8.56 -3.39
N TYR A 16 -10.42 -9.71 -3.76
CA TYR A 16 -11.10 -11.00 -3.69
C TYR A 16 -10.34 -11.95 -2.76
N GLN A 17 -11.04 -12.96 -2.27
CA GLN A 17 -10.45 -14.09 -1.59
C GLN A 17 -10.69 -15.37 -2.40
N ASP A 18 -9.61 -16.09 -2.71
CA ASP A 18 -9.62 -17.40 -3.35
C ASP A 18 -8.83 -18.38 -2.46
N GLY A 19 -9.54 -19.11 -1.60
CA GLY A 19 -8.91 -19.94 -0.58
C GLY A 19 -7.97 -19.15 0.32
N ASP A 20 -6.70 -19.55 0.34
CA ASP A 20 -5.62 -18.89 1.09
C ASP A 20 -4.93 -17.75 0.30
N THR A 21 -5.56 -17.27 -0.76
CA THR A 21 -5.03 -16.21 -1.61
C THR A 21 -5.91 -14.97 -1.54
N CYS A 22 -5.27 -13.82 -1.36
CA CYS A 22 -5.86 -12.49 -1.51
C CYS A 22 -5.50 -11.96 -2.89
N ILE A 23 -6.49 -11.63 -3.72
CA ILE A 23 -6.29 -11.17 -5.09
C ILE A 23 -6.78 -9.72 -5.18
N LYS A 24 -5.87 -8.79 -5.47
CA LYS A 24 -6.19 -7.39 -5.76
C LYS A 24 -6.24 -7.21 -7.28
N VAL A 25 -7.41 -7.01 -7.85
CA VAL A 25 -7.59 -6.70 -9.27
C VAL A 25 -7.67 -5.18 -9.42
N PHE A 26 -6.73 -4.60 -10.14
CA PHE A 26 -6.66 -3.16 -10.43
C PHE A 26 -7.43 -2.87 -11.71
N THR A 27 -8.22 -1.79 -11.71
CA THR A 27 -8.94 -1.37 -12.92
C THR A 27 -7.97 -0.99 -14.03
N GLY A 28 -8.39 -1.13 -15.29
CA GLY A 28 -7.56 -0.82 -16.47
C GLY A 28 -7.05 0.62 -16.54
N ARG A 29 -7.48 1.50 -15.63
CA ARG A 29 -6.97 2.89 -15.49
C ARG A 29 -5.65 2.97 -14.71
N VAL A 30 -5.29 1.92 -13.96
CA VAL A 30 -4.05 1.87 -13.19
C VAL A 30 -2.92 1.39 -14.10
N ALA A 31 -1.85 2.15 -14.21
CA ALA A 31 -0.71 1.77 -15.05
C ALA A 31 -0.04 0.49 -14.53
N ALA A 32 0.33 -0.41 -15.45
CA ALA A 32 1.05 -1.65 -15.12
C ALA A 32 2.27 -1.41 -14.22
N ALA A 33 3.04 -0.36 -14.51
CA ALA A 33 4.23 0.01 -13.73
C ALA A 33 3.89 0.33 -12.27
N ASP A 34 2.72 0.90 -11.98
CA ASP A 34 2.32 1.22 -10.60
C ASP A 34 1.88 -0.05 -9.86
N VAL A 35 1.22 -1.00 -10.54
CA VAL A 35 0.84 -2.30 -9.96
C VAL A 35 2.08 -3.15 -9.67
N LEU A 36 3.01 -3.26 -10.63
CA LEU A 36 4.25 -4.01 -10.47
C LEU A 36 5.13 -3.41 -9.37
N ARG A 37 5.14 -2.08 -9.24
CA ARG A 37 5.84 -1.40 -8.13
C ARG A 37 5.19 -1.70 -6.78
N GLU A 38 3.83 -1.75 -6.67
CA GLU A 38 3.14 -2.15 -5.44
C GLU A 38 3.56 -3.57 -5.04
N ALA A 39 3.59 -4.53 -5.98
CA ALA A 39 4.02 -5.89 -5.73
C ALA A 39 5.50 -5.97 -5.30
N ALA A 40 6.39 -5.28 -6.00
CA ALA A 40 7.82 -5.25 -5.69
C ALA A 40 8.09 -4.63 -4.31
N ASN A 41 7.41 -3.54 -3.96
CA ASN A 41 7.55 -2.92 -2.63
C ASN A 41 7.07 -3.86 -1.51
N GLN A 42 5.98 -4.60 -1.73
CA GLN A 42 5.48 -5.58 -0.77
C GLN A 42 6.47 -6.74 -0.59
N ALA A 43 7.04 -7.25 -1.69
CA ALA A 43 8.06 -8.31 -1.65
C ALA A 43 9.32 -7.82 -0.90
N ALA A 44 9.84 -6.64 -1.23
CA ALA A 44 11.00 -6.05 -0.55
C ALA A 44 10.75 -5.84 0.96
N ALA A 45 9.54 -5.43 1.34
CA ALA A 45 9.17 -5.30 2.76
C ALA A 45 9.20 -6.65 3.48
N ARG A 46 8.75 -7.73 2.83
CA ARG A 46 8.82 -9.08 3.37
C ARG A 46 10.26 -9.58 3.50
N ASP A 47 11.08 -9.36 2.49
CA ASP A 47 12.50 -9.76 2.49
C ASP A 47 13.28 -9.02 3.59
N ALA A 48 12.87 -7.81 3.95
CA ALA A 48 13.39 -7.06 5.09
C ALA A 48 12.84 -7.52 6.46
N GLY A 49 12.04 -8.59 6.51
CA GLY A 49 11.50 -9.18 7.74
C GLY A 49 10.26 -8.47 8.29
N LEU A 50 9.63 -7.56 7.53
CA LEU A 50 8.36 -6.95 7.96
C LEU A 50 7.19 -7.95 7.84
N PRO A 51 6.21 -7.90 8.76
CA PRO A 51 5.07 -8.81 8.76
C PRO A 51 4.04 -8.44 7.68
N VAL A 52 4.41 -8.59 6.42
CA VAL A 52 3.53 -8.35 5.27
C VAL A 52 3.22 -9.66 4.55
N PRO A 53 2.05 -9.78 3.89
CA PRO A 53 1.70 -10.97 3.12
C PRO A 53 2.71 -11.24 2.01
N GLU A 54 3.02 -12.51 1.79
CA GLU A 54 3.85 -12.96 0.66
C GLU A 54 3.16 -12.65 -0.67
N VAL A 55 3.88 -12.06 -1.61
CA VAL A 55 3.42 -11.90 -3.00
C VAL A 55 3.63 -13.24 -3.71
N LEU A 56 2.56 -13.78 -4.27
CA LEU A 56 2.55 -15.06 -4.99
C LEU A 56 2.66 -14.85 -6.49
N ALA A 57 1.98 -13.81 -7.02
CA ALA A 57 2.02 -13.45 -8.43
C ALA A 57 1.65 -11.97 -8.65
N ALA A 58 2.11 -11.42 -9.77
CA ALA A 58 1.61 -10.18 -10.33
C ALA A 58 1.43 -10.43 -11.83
N GLU A 59 0.19 -10.40 -12.31
CA GLU A 59 -0.14 -10.85 -13.66
C GLU A 59 -1.23 -10.00 -14.32
N ARG A 60 -1.31 -10.11 -15.64
CA ARG A 60 -2.36 -9.47 -16.43
C ARG A 60 -3.62 -10.30 -16.37
N VAL A 61 -4.76 -9.63 -16.17
CA VAL A 61 -6.11 -10.22 -16.19
C VAL A 61 -6.98 -9.43 -17.19
N PRO A 62 -8.15 -9.94 -17.60
CA PRO A 62 -9.01 -9.27 -18.59
C PRO A 62 -9.29 -7.79 -18.25
N ASP A 63 -9.54 -7.47 -16.97
CA ASP A 63 -9.92 -6.13 -16.50
C ASP A 63 -8.73 -5.24 -16.15
N GLY A 64 -7.48 -5.71 -16.35
CA GLY A 64 -6.28 -4.92 -16.03
C GLY A 64 -5.13 -5.77 -15.51
N TRP A 65 -4.69 -5.50 -14.28
CA TRP A 65 -3.61 -6.21 -13.61
C TRP A 65 -4.07 -6.71 -12.24
N ALA A 66 -3.54 -7.85 -11.81
CA ALA A 66 -3.79 -8.39 -10.49
C ALA A 66 -2.50 -8.66 -9.71
N ILE A 67 -2.56 -8.49 -8.39
CA ILE A 67 -1.57 -8.97 -7.44
C ILE A 67 -2.23 -10.04 -6.59
N ALA A 68 -1.69 -11.24 -6.62
CA ALA A 68 -2.03 -12.32 -5.72
C ALA A 68 -1.04 -12.37 -4.56
N SER A 69 -1.53 -12.45 -3.35
CA SER A 69 -0.71 -12.58 -2.14
C SER A 69 -1.33 -13.57 -1.16
N ARG A 70 -0.56 -14.06 -0.19
CA ARG A 70 -1.06 -14.92 0.87
C ARG A 70 -2.20 -14.21 1.63
N PHE A 71 -3.33 -14.87 1.81
CA PHE A 71 -4.42 -14.34 2.60
C PHE A 71 -4.07 -14.41 4.09
N ILE A 72 -4.27 -13.31 4.80
CA ILE A 72 -4.07 -13.25 6.25
C ILE A 72 -5.43 -13.34 6.94
N TYR A 73 -5.65 -14.44 7.64
CA TYR A 73 -6.82 -14.61 8.47
C TYR A 73 -6.72 -13.76 9.74
N GLY A 74 -7.66 -12.88 9.93
CA GLY A 74 -7.64 -11.98 11.07
C GLY A 74 -8.71 -10.90 11.00
N ARG A 75 -8.61 -9.95 11.91
CA ARG A 75 -9.46 -8.76 11.98
C ARG A 75 -8.58 -7.53 12.07
N THR A 76 -9.04 -6.42 11.52
CA THR A 76 -8.35 -5.14 11.68
C THR A 76 -8.36 -4.69 13.14
N LEU A 77 -7.38 -3.88 13.52
CA LEU A 77 -7.36 -3.26 14.85
C LEU A 77 -8.62 -2.39 15.07
N SER A 78 -9.12 -1.76 14.02
CA SER A 78 -10.38 -0.98 14.06
C SER A 78 -11.57 -1.86 14.43
N ASP A 79 -11.70 -3.04 13.81
CA ASP A 79 -12.77 -3.99 14.15
C ASP A 79 -12.65 -4.51 15.58
N ARG A 80 -11.42 -4.72 16.05
CA ARG A 80 -11.14 -5.16 17.41
C ARG A 80 -11.58 -4.10 18.43
N VAL A 81 -11.14 -2.85 18.24
CA VAL A 81 -11.52 -1.72 19.13
C VAL A 81 -13.03 -1.47 19.12
N ARG A 82 -13.70 -1.63 17.98
CA ARG A 82 -15.15 -1.48 17.91
C ARG A 82 -15.89 -2.53 18.76
N ARG A 83 -15.36 -3.76 18.85
CA ARG A 83 -15.97 -4.85 19.63
C ARG A 83 -15.53 -4.84 21.10
N HIS A 84 -14.32 -4.34 21.33
CA HIS A 84 -13.64 -4.31 22.61
C HIS A 84 -13.03 -2.90 22.82
N PRO A 85 -13.85 -1.89 23.19
CA PRO A 85 -13.39 -0.51 23.35
C PRO A 85 -12.27 -0.37 24.39
N GLU A 86 -12.23 -1.25 25.39
CA GLU A 86 -11.20 -1.33 26.43
C GLU A 86 -9.81 -1.65 25.85
N GLU A 87 -9.73 -2.23 24.68
CA GLU A 87 -8.48 -2.58 24.01
C GLU A 87 -7.88 -1.43 23.16
N ARG A 88 -8.51 -0.25 23.14
CA ARG A 88 -8.10 0.89 22.30
C ARG A 88 -6.63 1.26 22.49
N ASP A 89 -6.17 1.39 23.73
CA ASP A 89 -4.80 1.78 24.04
C ASP A 89 -3.79 0.71 23.61
N SER A 90 -4.16 -0.55 23.72
CA SER A 90 -3.37 -1.68 23.24
C SER A 90 -3.24 -1.65 21.70
N ALA A 91 -4.33 -1.37 20.99
CA ALA A 91 -4.35 -1.26 19.53
C ALA A 91 -3.48 -0.10 19.05
N ILE A 92 -3.52 1.06 19.73
CA ILE A 92 -2.66 2.22 19.43
C ILE A 92 -1.19 1.88 19.66
N ARG A 93 -0.85 1.20 20.76
CA ARG A 93 0.53 0.74 21.01
C ARG A 93 1.02 -0.20 19.93
N THR A 94 0.19 -1.16 19.52
CA THR A 94 0.52 -2.08 18.41
C THR A 94 0.80 -1.32 17.12
N LEU A 95 -0.06 -0.36 16.76
CA LEU A 95 0.13 0.47 15.56
C LEU A 95 1.45 1.27 15.63
N ALA A 96 1.76 1.85 16.80
CA ALA A 96 3.01 2.58 17.02
C ALA A 96 4.25 1.68 16.91
N GLN A 97 4.18 0.45 17.43
CA GLN A 97 5.25 -0.55 17.31
C GLN A 97 5.49 -0.93 15.84
N VAL A 98 4.42 -1.23 15.10
CA VAL A 98 4.52 -1.54 13.66
C VAL A 98 5.15 -0.37 12.89
N ARG A 99 4.73 0.87 13.18
CA ARG A 99 5.34 2.07 12.58
C ARG A 99 6.85 2.14 12.87
N THR A 100 7.24 1.91 14.12
CA THR A 100 8.66 1.92 14.52
C THR A 100 9.45 0.85 13.79
N GLN A 101 8.92 -0.36 13.67
CA GLN A 101 9.56 -1.45 12.91
C GLN A 101 9.75 -1.08 11.43
N ILE A 102 8.72 -0.50 10.79
CA ILE A 102 8.81 -0.04 9.40
C ILE A 102 9.93 1.01 9.26
N HIS A 103 9.95 2.03 10.13
CA HIS A 103 10.95 3.11 10.05
C HIS A 103 12.38 2.63 10.34
N ALA A 104 12.54 1.59 11.14
CA ALA A 104 13.86 1.01 11.47
C ALA A 104 14.34 0.02 10.41
N SER A 105 13.47 -0.44 9.50
CA SER A 105 13.84 -1.40 8.47
C SER A 105 14.70 -0.74 7.39
N LYS A 106 15.60 -1.55 6.80
CA LYS A 106 16.43 -1.13 5.66
C LYS A 106 15.81 -1.69 4.38
N LEU A 107 15.01 -0.88 3.72
CA LEU A 107 14.39 -1.22 2.43
C LEU A 107 15.15 -0.53 1.31
N ASN A 108 15.80 -1.32 0.47
CA ASN A 108 16.47 -0.82 -0.73
C ASN A 108 15.52 -0.81 -1.93
N GLY A 109 15.74 0.10 -2.87
CA GLY A 109 15.00 0.14 -4.13
C GLY A 109 13.62 0.79 -4.06
N LEU A 110 13.22 1.33 -2.91
CA LEU A 110 11.99 2.11 -2.82
C LEU A 110 12.14 3.44 -3.57
N GLU A 111 11.10 3.83 -4.31
CA GLU A 111 11.00 5.17 -4.89
C GLU A 111 10.96 6.21 -3.75
N SER A 112 11.76 7.28 -3.87
CA SER A 112 11.70 8.37 -2.89
C SER A 112 10.32 9.05 -2.90
N LEU A 113 9.89 9.55 -1.72
CA LEU A 113 8.61 10.25 -1.63
C LEU A 113 8.58 11.48 -2.55
N LYS A 114 9.68 12.21 -2.68
CA LYS A 114 9.79 13.35 -3.60
C LYS A 114 9.59 12.94 -5.05
N SER A 115 10.25 11.88 -5.52
CA SER A 115 10.09 11.36 -6.88
C SER A 115 8.65 10.92 -7.14
N ARG A 116 8.05 10.20 -6.18
CA ARG A 116 6.65 9.77 -6.28
C ARG A 116 5.70 10.95 -6.35
N VAL A 117 5.84 11.94 -5.47
CA VAL A 117 4.98 13.14 -5.44
C VAL A 117 5.15 13.95 -6.71
N SER A 118 6.37 14.17 -7.19
CA SER A 118 6.62 14.89 -8.44
C SER A 118 5.97 14.21 -9.64
N ARG A 119 6.05 12.87 -9.73
CA ARG A 119 5.38 12.08 -10.76
C ARG A 119 3.85 12.18 -10.69
N LEU A 120 3.27 12.22 -9.50
CA LEU A 120 1.83 12.40 -9.32
C LEU A 120 1.37 13.80 -9.71
N ILE A 121 2.14 14.85 -9.35
CA ILE A 121 1.88 16.23 -9.74
C ILE A 121 1.92 16.36 -11.27
N ALA A 122 2.92 15.79 -11.93
CA ALA A 122 3.04 15.84 -13.38
C ALA A 122 1.84 15.25 -14.12
N ARG A 123 1.20 14.21 -13.54
CA ARG A 123 0.01 13.53 -14.10
C ARG A 123 -1.32 14.16 -13.66
N ALA A 124 -1.30 15.07 -12.69
CA ALA A 124 -2.52 15.70 -12.19
C ALA A 124 -3.14 16.65 -13.22
N PRO A 125 -4.47 16.78 -13.28
CA PRO A 125 -5.15 17.73 -14.15
C PRO A 125 -5.09 19.15 -13.55
N LEU A 126 -3.89 19.69 -13.42
CA LEU A 126 -3.57 21.03 -12.90
C LEU A 126 -2.95 21.90 -13.99
N ALA A 127 -3.07 23.21 -13.86
CA ALA A 127 -2.36 24.17 -14.70
C ALA A 127 -0.83 24.04 -14.52
N GLU A 128 -0.06 24.32 -15.55
CA GLU A 128 1.40 24.08 -15.55
C GLU A 128 2.15 24.95 -14.52
N ASP A 129 1.69 26.19 -14.29
CA ASP A 129 2.22 27.07 -13.25
C ASP A 129 2.00 26.48 -11.85
N ALA A 130 0.81 25.96 -11.57
CA ALA A 130 0.51 25.27 -10.31
C ALA A 130 1.37 24.00 -10.14
N LYS A 131 1.57 23.21 -11.20
CA LYS A 131 2.47 22.05 -11.17
C LYS A 131 3.90 22.46 -10.84
N ALA A 132 4.41 23.51 -11.52
CA ALA A 132 5.76 24.01 -11.30
C ALA A 132 5.97 24.48 -9.85
N GLU A 133 5.01 25.21 -9.29
CA GLU A 133 5.03 25.64 -7.89
C GLU A 133 5.06 24.45 -6.93
N LEU A 134 4.17 23.47 -7.12
CA LEU A 134 4.09 22.28 -6.27
C LEU A 134 5.37 21.43 -6.34
N ILE A 135 5.97 21.28 -7.52
CA ILE A 135 7.26 20.59 -7.70
C ILE A 135 8.38 21.36 -6.98
N ALA A 136 8.45 22.67 -7.16
CA ALA A 136 9.43 23.51 -6.47
C ALA A 136 9.28 23.46 -4.95
N ARG A 137 8.05 23.40 -4.43
CA ARG A 137 7.76 23.23 -3.00
C ARG A 137 8.19 21.86 -2.51
N THR A 138 7.89 20.80 -3.26
CA THR A 138 8.28 19.42 -2.94
C THR A 138 9.79 19.27 -2.88
N SER A 139 10.54 19.88 -3.82
CA SER A 139 12.01 19.79 -3.86
C SER A 139 12.68 20.43 -2.65
N ARG A 140 12.08 21.46 -2.06
CA ARG A 140 12.58 22.14 -0.85
C ARG A 140 12.29 21.40 0.46
N MET A 141 11.42 20.38 0.45
CA MET A 141 11.18 19.57 1.64
C MET A 141 12.43 18.75 2.01
N PRO A 142 12.66 18.44 3.30
CA PRO A 142 13.77 17.58 3.68
C PRO A 142 13.62 16.18 3.06
N ASP A 143 14.75 15.53 2.78
CA ASP A 143 14.77 14.12 2.37
C ASP A 143 14.70 13.24 3.61
N GLY A 144 13.83 12.21 3.53
CA GLY A 144 13.75 11.16 4.53
C GLY A 144 14.50 9.91 4.06
N ALA A 145 15.17 9.23 5.00
CA ALA A 145 15.88 7.98 4.72
C ALA A 145 15.10 6.73 5.22
N SER A 146 14.00 6.93 5.95
CA SER A 146 13.23 5.83 6.52
C SER A 146 12.09 5.41 5.60
N PRO A 147 11.83 4.10 5.44
CA PRO A 147 10.65 3.62 4.75
C PRO A 147 9.37 4.11 5.43
N CYS A 148 8.34 4.38 4.62
CA CYS A 148 7.03 4.79 5.10
C CYS A 148 5.95 3.91 4.48
N HIS A 149 4.96 3.50 5.28
CA HIS A 149 3.79 2.77 4.79
C HIS A 149 2.89 3.66 3.92
N GLY A 150 2.76 4.93 4.27
CA GLY A 150 1.97 5.93 3.53
C GLY A 150 0.47 5.93 3.85
N ASP A 151 -0.06 4.86 4.48
CA ASP A 151 -1.48 4.71 4.83
C ASP A 151 -1.66 3.77 6.04
N LEU A 152 -0.81 3.92 7.07
CA LEU A 152 -0.88 3.08 8.26
C LEU A 152 -2.00 3.54 9.20
N MET A 153 -3.08 2.76 9.25
CA MET A 153 -4.27 3.02 10.05
C MET A 153 -4.74 1.77 10.78
N LEU A 154 -5.59 1.94 11.80
CA LEU A 154 -6.21 0.82 12.53
C LEU A 154 -7.10 -0.06 11.65
N SER A 155 -7.54 0.43 10.50
CA SER A 155 -8.41 -0.27 9.55
C SER A 155 -7.68 -1.09 8.49
N ASN A 156 -6.36 -1.06 8.50
CA ASN A 156 -5.53 -1.81 7.54
C ASN A 156 -5.16 -3.18 8.08
#